data_bf6dc2f3f0d30852f9d0220528b62d41
#
_entry.id   bf6dc2f3f0d30852f9d0220528b62d41
#
_cell.length_a   1.000
_cell.length_b   1.000
_cell.length_c   1.000
_cell.angle_alpha   90.00
_cell.angle_beta   90.00
_cell.angle_gamma   90.00
#
_symmetry.space_group_name_H-M   'P 1'
#
loop_
_entity.id
_entity.type
_entity.pdbx_description
1 polymer ?
#
loop_
_entity_poly.entity_id
_entity_poly.type
_entity_poly.pdbx_seq_one_letter_code
_entity_poly.pdbx_strand_id
1 'polypeptide(L)'
;LTPWNSEMVQPSSVDVRLDRYFRLFDNHKYPFIDPALDQPDLTHLIEVDPAEPFILHPGEFALGATFEQVRLPDDIAARLEGKSSLGRLGLLTHST
;
A
#
# COMPACT_ATOMS: atom_id res chain seq x y z
N LEU A 1 -15.62 -3.97 -6.90
CA LEU A 1 -14.93 -2.99 -6.06
C LEU A 1 -15.87 -2.44 -5.00
N THR A 2 -15.54 -2.60 -3.74
CA THR A 2 -16.39 -2.16 -2.63
C THR A 2 -15.56 -1.40 -1.60
N PRO A 3 -15.94 -0.20 -1.15
CA PRO A 3 -17.09 0.59 -1.65
C PRO A 3 -16.88 1.13 -3.06
N TRP A 4 -17.95 1.31 -3.80
CA TRP A 4 -17.90 1.85 -5.15
C TRP A 4 -18.07 3.38 -5.15
N ASN A 5 -17.20 4.07 -5.86
CA ASN A 5 -17.31 5.51 -6.10
C ASN A 5 -17.00 5.78 -7.56
N SER A 6 -18.00 6.25 -8.31
CA SER A 6 -17.88 6.51 -9.73
C SER A 6 -16.86 7.61 -10.07
N GLU A 7 -16.56 8.51 -9.13
CA GLU A 7 -15.54 9.55 -9.31
C GLU A 7 -14.12 8.99 -9.37
N MET A 8 -13.92 7.77 -8.89
CA MET A 8 -12.63 7.07 -8.92
C MET A 8 -12.33 6.42 -10.27
N VAL A 9 -13.33 6.36 -11.18
CA VAL A 9 -13.17 5.71 -12.48
C VAL A 9 -12.38 6.61 -13.41
N GLN A 10 -11.32 6.06 -13.98
CA GLN A 10 -10.48 6.69 -15.00
C GLN A 10 -10.75 6.02 -16.35
N PRO A 11 -10.23 6.56 -17.48
CA PRO A 11 -10.50 5.97 -18.80
C PRO A 11 -10.14 4.50 -18.94
N SER A 12 -9.06 4.04 -18.29
CA SER A 12 -8.58 2.66 -18.41
C SER A 12 -8.23 2.02 -17.06
N SER A 13 -8.66 2.63 -15.96
CA SER A 13 -8.34 2.16 -14.63
C SER A 13 -9.37 2.65 -13.62
N VAL A 14 -9.27 2.15 -12.41
CA VAL A 14 -10.05 2.64 -11.27
C VAL A 14 -9.07 2.97 -10.16
N ASP A 15 -9.16 4.19 -9.65
CA ASP A 15 -8.36 4.59 -8.51
C ASP A 15 -8.84 3.87 -7.23
N VAL A 16 -7.90 3.51 -6.39
CA VAL A 16 -8.17 2.97 -5.07
C VAL A 16 -7.45 3.80 -4.01
N ARG A 17 -8.01 3.81 -2.82
CA ARG A 17 -7.48 4.58 -1.71
C ARG A 17 -6.70 3.68 -0.77
N LEU A 18 -5.80 4.26 -0.01
CA LEU A 18 -5.14 3.56 1.09
C LEU A 18 -6.03 3.57 2.33
N ASP A 19 -6.04 2.45 3.02
CA ASP A 19 -6.63 2.35 4.34
C ASP A 19 -5.71 3.01 5.37
N ARG A 20 -6.18 3.13 6.59
CA ARG A 20 -5.46 3.80 7.68
C ARG A 20 -4.42 2.92 8.39
N TYR A 21 -4.29 1.66 8.01
CA TYR A 21 -3.37 0.71 8.63
C TYR A 21 -2.13 0.54 7.76
N PHE A 22 -0.97 0.68 8.40
CA PHE A 22 0.33 0.52 7.75
C PHE A 22 1.24 -0.32 8.62
N ARG A 23 2.19 -1.02 7.98
CA ARG A 23 3.29 -1.66 8.67
C ARG A 23 4.59 -0.99 8.28
N LEU A 24 5.35 -0.56 9.28
CA LEU A 24 6.70 -0.02 9.10
C LEU A 24 7.72 -1.05 9.53
N PHE A 25 8.88 -1.03 8.88
CA PHE A 25 9.97 -1.93 9.17
C PHE A 25 10.79 -1.42 10.35
N ASP A 26 11.07 -2.29 11.32
CA ASP A 26 11.94 -2.02 12.46
C ASP A 26 13.37 -2.42 12.13
N ASN A 27 14.09 -1.54 11.46
CA ASN A 27 15.43 -1.79 10.96
C ASN A 27 16.48 -1.98 12.06
N HIS A 28 16.12 -1.67 13.31
CA HIS A 28 17.04 -1.78 14.46
C HIS A 28 17.08 -3.19 15.07
N LYS A 29 16.07 -4.03 14.80
CA LYS A 29 15.98 -5.36 15.42
C LYS A 29 16.85 -6.39 14.72
N TYR A 30 17.06 -6.22 13.43
CA TYR A 30 17.80 -7.16 12.59
C TYR A 30 18.80 -6.42 11.72
N PRO A 31 20.04 -6.93 11.60
CA PRO A 31 21.04 -6.31 10.72
C PRO A 31 20.75 -6.53 9.24
N PHE A 32 19.89 -7.49 8.92
CA PHE A 32 19.50 -7.79 7.54
C PHE A 32 18.14 -8.49 7.53
N ILE A 33 17.50 -8.51 6.38
CA ILE A 33 16.28 -9.28 6.13
C ILE A 33 16.67 -10.57 5.41
N ASP A 34 16.36 -11.71 6.02
CA ASP A 34 16.58 -13.03 5.43
C ASP A 34 15.23 -13.70 5.18
N PRO A 35 14.81 -13.85 3.92
CA PRO A 35 13.51 -14.43 3.59
C PRO A 35 13.40 -15.93 3.95
N ALA A 36 14.52 -16.60 4.23
CA ALA A 36 14.54 -17.99 4.67
C ALA A 36 14.33 -18.17 6.17
N LEU A 37 14.40 -17.09 6.93
CA LEU A 37 14.25 -17.10 8.39
C LEU A 37 12.92 -16.47 8.79
N ASP A 38 12.36 -16.98 9.89
CA ASP A 38 11.30 -16.29 10.59
C ASP A 38 11.92 -15.19 11.45
N GLN A 39 11.59 -13.93 11.12
CA GLN A 39 12.07 -12.75 11.83
C GLN A 39 10.88 -12.05 12.47
N PRO A 40 10.45 -12.49 13.67
CA PRO A 40 9.31 -11.88 14.36
C PRO A 40 9.60 -10.42 14.67
N ASP A 41 8.56 -9.60 14.69
CA ASP A 41 8.65 -8.16 14.93
C ASP A 41 9.51 -7.38 13.93
N LEU A 42 9.72 -7.93 12.73
CA LEU A 42 10.41 -7.20 11.65
C LEU A 42 9.64 -5.92 11.27
N THR A 43 8.32 -5.97 11.36
CA THR A 43 7.44 -4.82 11.14
C THR A 43 6.53 -4.60 12.34
N HIS A 44 6.04 -3.37 12.50
CA HIS A 44 5.00 -3.06 13.47
C HIS A 44 3.83 -2.34 12.80
N LEU A 45 2.64 -2.58 13.34
CA LEU A 45 1.40 -2.02 12.82
C LEU A 45 1.21 -0.60 13.36
N ILE A 46 0.86 0.31 12.45
CA ILE A 46 0.47 1.67 12.77
C ILE A 46 -0.94 1.90 12.27
N GLU A 47 -1.78 2.48 13.12
CA GLU A 47 -3.08 3.00 12.75
C GLU A 47 -3.01 4.52 12.67
N VAL A 48 -3.33 5.08 11.50
CA VAL A 48 -3.30 6.52 11.26
C VAL A 48 -4.70 7.08 11.53
N ASP A 49 -4.78 8.19 12.25
CA ASP A 49 -6.02 8.94 12.41
C ASP A 49 -6.48 9.44 11.03
N PRO A 50 -7.76 9.20 10.63
CA PRO A 50 -8.26 9.67 9.34
C PRO A 50 -8.14 11.19 9.11
N ALA A 51 -8.06 11.98 10.19
CA ALA A 51 -7.88 13.42 10.13
C ALA A 51 -6.42 13.84 9.93
N GLU A 52 -5.47 12.91 10.02
CA GLU A 52 -4.04 13.19 9.91
C GLU A 52 -3.41 12.48 8.71
N PRO A 53 -2.41 13.08 8.05
CA PRO A 53 -1.70 12.41 6.98
C PRO A 53 -0.75 11.34 7.53
N PHE A 54 -0.59 10.27 6.77
CA PHE A 54 0.51 9.33 6.97
C PHE A 54 1.77 9.92 6.33
N ILE A 55 2.84 10.04 7.11
CA ILE A 55 4.10 10.62 6.64
C ILE A 55 5.09 9.49 6.35
N LEU A 56 5.50 9.39 5.10
CA LEU A 56 6.56 8.48 4.65
C LEU A 56 7.78 9.30 4.30
N HIS A 57 8.86 9.10 5.04
CA HIS A 57 10.11 9.82 4.78
C HIS A 57 10.91 9.17 3.66
N PRO A 58 11.79 9.92 2.97
CA PRO A 58 12.65 9.34 1.94
C PRO A 58 13.46 8.17 2.46
N GLY A 59 13.55 7.10 1.66
CA GLY A 59 14.27 5.90 2.03
C GLY A 59 13.50 4.93 2.93
N GLU A 60 12.32 5.32 3.41
CA GLU A 60 11.46 4.43 4.18
C GLU A 60 10.62 3.55 3.26
N PHE A 61 10.33 2.36 3.75
CA PHE A 61 9.44 1.41 3.11
C PHE A 61 8.28 1.08 4.05
N ALA A 62 7.06 1.10 3.53
CA ALA A 62 5.87 0.77 4.29
C ALA A 62 5.00 -0.21 3.52
N LEU A 63 4.32 -1.08 4.24
CA LEU A 63 3.25 -1.90 3.71
C LEU A 63 1.91 -1.24 4.05
N GLY A 64 1.05 -1.10 3.05
CA GLY A 64 -0.29 -0.58 3.23
C GLY A 64 -1.31 -1.53 2.61
N ALA A 65 -2.56 -1.28 2.89
CA ALA A 65 -3.68 -1.99 2.29
C ALA A 65 -4.60 -0.99 1.58
N THR A 66 -5.28 -1.44 0.57
CA THR A 66 -6.31 -0.63 -0.06
C THR A 66 -7.56 -0.58 0.81
N PHE A 67 -8.20 0.57 0.85
CA PHE A 67 -9.49 0.74 1.53
C PHE A 67 -10.59 -0.05 0.81
N GLU A 68 -10.60 0.01 -0.52
CA GLU A 68 -11.51 -0.77 -1.34
C GLU A 68 -11.13 -2.24 -1.35
N GLN A 69 -12.13 -3.10 -1.32
CA GLN A 69 -11.97 -4.52 -1.58
C GLN A 69 -12.22 -4.80 -3.06
N VAL A 70 -11.32 -5.53 -3.68
CA VAL A 70 -11.42 -5.92 -5.08
C VAL A 70 -11.83 -7.36 -5.16
N ARG A 71 -12.95 -7.60 -5.84
CA ARG A 71 -13.44 -8.94 -6.14
C ARG A 71 -13.60 -9.06 -7.64
N LEU A 72 -12.81 -9.93 -8.25
CA LEU A 72 -12.79 -10.12 -9.69
C LEU A 72 -13.55 -11.37 -10.07
N PRO A 73 -14.37 -11.32 -11.15
CA PRO A 73 -14.91 -12.52 -11.76
C PRO A 73 -13.79 -13.34 -12.45
N ASP A 74 -14.07 -14.59 -12.79
CA ASP A 74 -13.08 -15.52 -13.33
C ASP A 74 -12.50 -15.12 -14.69
N ASP A 75 -13.20 -14.26 -15.42
CA ASP A 75 -12.83 -13.83 -16.77
C ASP A 75 -12.15 -12.47 -16.82
N ILE A 76 -11.89 -11.85 -15.67
CA ILE A 76 -11.23 -10.53 -15.58
C ILE A 76 -9.98 -10.66 -14.71
N ALA A 77 -8.88 -10.12 -15.22
CA ALA A 77 -7.66 -9.92 -14.45
C ALA A 77 -7.42 -8.43 -14.21
N ALA A 78 -6.83 -8.09 -13.08
CA ALA A 78 -6.45 -6.72 -12.77
C ALA A 78 -5.03 -6.67 -12.23
N ARG A 79 -4.42 -5.51 -12.36
CA ARG A 79 -3.09 -5.24 -11.83
C ARG A 79 -3.11 -3.93 -11.05
N LEU A 80 -2.52 -3.95 -9.87
CA LEU A 80 -2.35 -2.74 -9.07
C LEU A 80 -1.07 -2.03 -9.51
N GLU A 81 -1.19 -0.74 -9.75
CA GLU A 81 -0.07 0.12 -10.14
C GLU A 81 -0.10 1.43 -9.36
N GLY A 82 1.07 2.06 -9.22
CA GLY A 82 1.17 3.41 -8.68
C GLY A 82 0.69 4.46 -9.67
N LYS A 83 0.32 5.61 -9.16
CA LYS A 83 -0.05 6.77 -9.97
C LYS A 83 1.20 7.52 -10.43
N SER A 84 1.25 7.91 -11.69
CA SER A 84 2.39 8.64 -12.24
C SER A 84 2.62 9.99 -11.55
N SER A 85 1.55 10.66 -11.12
CA SER A 85 1.66 11.92 -10.38
C SER A 85 2.38 11.76 -9.04
N LEU A 86 2.23 10.63 -8.39
CA LEU A 86 2.94 10.30 -7.14
C LEU A 86 4.32 9.75 -7.42
N GLY A 87 4.48 8.96 -8.48
CA GLY A 87 5.78 8.44 -8.90
C GLY A 87 6.78 9.54 -9.24
N ARG A 88 6.31 10.63 -9.83
CA ARG A 88 7.16 11.82 -10.11
C ARG A 88 7.65 12.52 -8.85
N LEU A 89 6.96 12.34 -7.74
CA LEU A 89 7.36 12.85 -6.43
C LEU A 89 8.25 11.87 -5.65
N GLY A 90 8.53 10.71 -6.24
CA GLY A 90 9.38 9.69 -5.64
C GLY A 90 8.64 8.62 -4.85
N LEU A 91 7.30 8.58 -4.89
CA LEU A 91 6.53 7.52 -4.27
C LEU A 91 6.31 6.38 -5.27
N LEU A 92 6.99 5.27 -5.04
CA LEU A 92 6.86 4.07 -5.86
C LEU A 92 5.99 3.05 -5.15
N THR A 93 5.14 2.39 -5.92
CA THR A 93 4.20 1.39 -5.41
C THR A 93 4.46 0.05 -6.08
N HIS A 94 4.53 -0.98 -5.27
CA HIS A 94 4.59 -2.37 -5.74
C HIS A 94 3.47 -3.17 -5.08
N SER A 95 2.75 -3.93 -5.88
CA SER A 95 1.71 -4.82 -5.35
C SER A 95 2.29 -6.16 -4.93
N THR A 96 1.74 -6.71 -3.87
CA THR A 96 2.12 -8.04 -3.38
C THR A 96 0.94 -8.99 -3.40
#